data_be24dbdb7ecc5e67defaf867b9518c7a
#
_entry.id   be24dbdb7ecc5e67defaf867b9518c7a
#
_cell.length_a   1.000
_cell.length_b   1.000
_cell.length_c   1.000
_cell.angle_alpha   90.00
_cell.angle_beta   90.00
_cell.angle_gamma   90.00
#
_symmetry.space_group_name_H-M   'P 1'
#
loop_
_entity.id
_entity.type
_entity.pdbx_description
1 polymer ?
#
loop_
_entity_poly.entity_id
_entity_poly.type
_entity_poly.pdbx_seq_one_letter_code
_entity_poly.pdbx_strand_id
1 'polypeptide(L)'
;MTLRPDLMFFPLDDDVIVFSEEAQCLIGLNASAALVARDLRDGLAASEIASGLASDGIAAPEEAARWVSATLDALGSHGMLAEGGNVVAPSAGIAQEQAPAARLAKMPSFVSFEPKWEQRYRLLDVCALIRFASLEQVPWVNAVIGHLATDDSCAPTIILDVCAAKHGGDDGAVMSFIYRDGQPVEFVTALNRLGPVVKGALWQSAVNAHDFLFYIHAGVVGTGNSCVLLPAAPGSGKSSLTAALVHKGFRFLSDEVALIERGSFRVPPMPMALCVKSSGFHVIARYHPEIGTLKTHERMDGKVVRYVPPPSAAIQHSSALVSHIVFPRYDKDAICELKPIARSDALGRLMVECLALRQRLTPENIAELVGWIAQIDCYALTFSSLDEACERVSQVVPRDAGV
;
A
#
# COMPACT_ATOMS: atom_id res chain seq x y z
N MET A 1 24.40 -24.85 -14.68
CA MET A 1 23.80 -23.86 -13.78
C MET A 1 23.11 -24.63 -12.67
N THR A 2 23.37 -24.28 -11.42
CA THR A 2 22.79 -24.94 -10.25
C THR A 2 21.99 -23.92 -9.45
N LEU A 3 20.96 -24.38 -8.74
CA LEU A 3 20.22 -23.54 -7.81
C LEU A 3 21.06 -23.19 -6.59
N ARG A 4 20.77 -22.05 -5.98
CA ARG A 4 21.33 -21.69 -4.67
C ARG A 4 20.89 -22.72 -3.62
N PRO A 5 21.75 -23.05 -2.64
CA PRO A 5 21.43 -24.06 -1.64
C PRO A 5 20.38 -23.62 -0.60
N ASP A 6 20.17 -22.32 -0.44
CA ASP A 6 19.21 -21.72 0.51
C ASP A 6 17.76 -21.64 -0.02
N LEU A 7 17.51 -22.10 -1.23
CA LEU A 7 16.15 -22.04 -1.81
C LEU A 7 15.18 -22.98 -1.12
N MET A 8 14.03 -22.44 -0.78
CA MET A 8 12.90 -23.16 -0.22
C MET A 8 11.70 -23.10 -1.17
N PHE A 9 10.94 -24.20 -1.21
CA PHE A 9 9.84 -24.41 -2.14
C PHE A 9 8.55 -24.59 -1.36
N PHE A 10 7.56 -23.75 -1.60
CA PHE A 10 6.26 -23.77 -0.95
C PHE A 10 5.17 -24.00 -1.99
N PRO A 11 4.47 -25.14 -1.96
CA PRO A 11 3.35 -25.41 -2.88
C PRO A 11 2.22 -24.38 -2.70
N LEU A 12 1.66 -23.93 -3.81
CA LEU A 12 0.51 -23.01 -3.83
C LEU A 12 -0.37 -23.36 -5.04
N ASP A 13 -1.47 -24.06 -4.82
CA ASP A 13 -2.30 -24.67 -5.86
C ASP A 13 -1.43 -25.60 -6.77
N ASP A 14 -1.49 -25.40 -8.10
CA ASP A 14 -0.66 -26.12 -9.08
C ASP A 14 0.74 -25.48 -9.25
N ASP A 15 0.98 -24.35 -8.62
CA ASP A 15 2.21 -23.56 -8.71
C ASP A 15 3.12 -23.79 -7.48
N VAL A 16 4.31 -23.22 -7.52
CA VAL A 16 5.28 -23.26 -6.41
C VAL A 16 5.85 -21.87 -6.18
N ILE A 17 5.87 -21.44 -4.93
CA ILE A 17 6.61 -20.26 -4.51
C ILE A 17 8.02 -20.69 -4.13
N VAL A 18 9.02 -20.06 -4.76
CA VAL A 18 10.43 -20.27 -4.43
C VAL A 18 10.93 -19.04 -3.67
N PHE A 19 11.54 -19.27 -2.53
CA PHE A 19 12.07 -18.23 -1.65
C PHE A 19 13.56 -18.45 -1.37
N SER A 20 14.34 -17.38 -1.45
CA SER A 20 15.72 -17.31 -0.96
C SER A 20 15.76 -16.41 0.27
N GLU A 21 16.18 -16.98 1.41
CA GLU A 21 16.33 -16.21 2.64
C GLU A 21 17.52 -15.26 2.56
N GLU A 22 18.62 -15.67 1.92
CA GLU A 22 19.79 -14.82 1.73
C GLU A 22 19.49 -13.62 0.82
N ALA A 23 18.85 -13.88 -0.33
CA ALA A 23 18.50 -12.84 -1.30
C ALA A 23 17.28 -12.03 -0.88
N GLN A 24 16.49 -12.48 0.12
CA GLN A 24 15.21 -11.86 0.53
C GLN A 24 14.27 -11.67 -0.67
N CYS A 25 14.23 -12.66 -1.54
CA CYS A 25 13.46 -12.65 -2.78
C CYS A 25 12.56 -13.87 -2.86
N LEU A 26 11.36 -13.68 -3.39
CA LEU A 26 10.44 -14.77 -3.70
C LEU A 26 9.91 -14.62 -5.12
N ILE A 27 9.66 -15.75 -5.78
CA ILE A 27 9.02 -15.82 -7.10
C ILE A 27 7.97 -16.92 -7.12
N GLY A 28 6.92 -16.71 -7.90
CA GLY A 28 5.96 -17.76 -8.26
C GLY A 28 6.43 -18.48 -9.52
N LEU A 29 6.45 -19.78 -9.48
CA LEU A 29 6.68 -20.65 -10.64
C LEU A 29 5.39 -21.39 -10.95
N ASN A 30 4.92 -21.30 -12.19
CA ASN A 30 3.78 -22.09 -12.64
C ASN A 30 4.14 -23.58 -12.69
N ALA A 31 3.17 -24.45 -12.91
CA ALA A 31 3.34 -25.90 -12.87
C ALA A 31 4.51 -26.41 -13.75
N SER A 32 4.65 -25.89 -14.97
CA SER A 32 5.75 -26.28 -15.87
C SER A 32 7.13 -25.82 -15.37
N ALA A 33 7.23 -24.59 -14.88
CA ALA A 33 8.45 -24.06 -14.29
C ALA A 33 8.80 -24.75 -12.96
N ALA A 34 7.79 -25.15 -12.18
CA ALA A 34 7.97 -25.89 -10.93
C ALA A 34 8.58 -27.29 -11.19
N LEU A 35 8.17 -27.98 -12.25
CA LEU A 35 8.79 -29.23 -12.68
C LEU A 35 10.28 -29.04 -12.99
N VAL A 36 10.59 -28.04 -13.82
CA VAL A 36 11.98 -27.69 -14.16
C VAL A 36 12.81 -27.34 -12.92
N ALA A 37 12.26 -26.52 -12.03
CA ALA A 37 12.98 -26.10 -10.83
C ALA A 37 13.22 -27.26 -9.85
N ARG A 38 12.30 -28.23 -9.76
CA ARG A 38 12.48 -29.45 -8.98
C ARG A 38 13.66 -30.28 -9.53
N ASP A 39 13.68 -30.50 -10.83
CA ASP A 39 14.71 -31.34 -11.47
C ASP A 39 16.09 -30.65 -11.42
N LEU A 40 16.13 -29.30 -11.53
CA LEU A 40 17.34 -28.50 -11.26
C LEU A 40 17.85 -28.67 -9.82
N ARG A 41 16.93 -28.69 -8.84
CA ARG A 41 17.28 -28.92 -7.43
C ARG A 41 17.87 -30.32 -7.21
N ASP A 42 17.37 -31.31 -7.94
CA ASP A 42 17.87 -32.69 -7.90
C ASP A 42 19.19 -32.85 -8.66
N GLY A 43 19.73 -31.77 -9.25
CA GLY A 43 21.07 -31.71 -9.85
C GLY A 43 21.12 -32.07 -11.33
N LEU A 44 19.97 -32.22 -12.01
CA LEU A 44 19.92 -32.50 -13.44
C LEU A 44 20.38 -31.29 -14.28
N ALA A 45 21.08 -31.56 -15.38
CA ALA A 45 21.47 -30.53 -16.31
C ALA A 45 20.25 -30.06 -17.16
N ALA A 46 20.25 -28.80 -17.61
CA ALA A 46 19.16 -28.22 -18.40
C ALA A 46 18.78 -29.06 -19.63
N SER A 47 19.77 -29.67 -20.31
CA SER A 47 19.55 -30.57 -21.47
C SER A 47 18.90 -31.90 -21.06
N GLU A 48 19.25 -32.42 -19.90
CA GLU A 48 18.66 -33.66 -19.36
C GLU A 48 17.21 -33.41 -18.98
N ILE A 49 16.90 -32.28 -18.33
CA ILE A 49 15.54 -31.90 -17.98
C ILE A 49 14.67 -31.78 -19.23
N ALA A 50 15.14 -31.05 -20.25
CA ALA A 50 14.38 -30.88 -21.49
C ALA A 50 14.12 -32.21 -22.19
N SER A 51 15.13 -33.10 -22.21
CA SER A 51 15.01 -34.44 -22.80
C SER A 51 14.07 -35.34 -21.99
N GLY A 52 14.11 -35.29 -20.65
CA GLY A 52 13.22 -36.00 -19.75
C GLY A 52 11.77 -35.63 -19.95
N LEU A 53 11.46 -34.31 -19.90
CA LEU A 53 10.10 -33.79 -20.13
C LEU A 53 9.51 -34.24 -21.49
N ALA A 54 10.36 -34.29 -22.51
CA ALA A 54 9.94 -34.74 -23.84
C ALA A 54 9.75 -36.28 -23.88
N SER A 55 10.66 -37.09 -23.29
CA SER A 55 10.57 -38.53 -23.29
C SER A 55 9.40 -39.08 -22.49
N ASP A 56 9.04 -38.34 -21.41
CA ASP A 56 7.90 -38.69 -20.54
C ASP A 56 6.55 -38.25 -21.13
N GLY A 57 6.57 -37.59 -22.30
CA GLY A 57 5.36 -37.13 -22.99
C GLY A 57 4.68 -35.93 -22.30
N ILE A 58 5.40 -35.24 -21.40
CA ILE A 58 4.88 -34.09 -20.65
C ILE A 58 4.80 -32.86 -21.56
N ALA A 59 5.78 -32.65 -22.45
CA ALA A 59 5.82 -31.55 -23.41
C ALA A 59 6.47 -31.97 -24.72
N ALA A 60 6.15 -31.24 -25.81
CA ALA A 60 6.90 -31.44 -27.07
C ALA A 60 8.37 -30.99 -26.87
N PRO A 61 9.36 -31.56 -27.61
CA PRO A 61 10.79 -31.23 -27.39
C PRO A 61 11.12 -29.74 -27.43
N GLU A 62 10.54 -28.98 -28.39
CA GLU A 62 10.73 -27.55 -28.49
C GLU A 62 10.07 -26.76 -27.32
N GLU A 63 8.97 -27.25 -26.82
CA GLU A 63 8.24 -26.69 -25.69
C GLU A 63 8.98 -26.95 -24.40
N ALA A 64 9.48 -28.15 -24.17
CA ALA A 64 10.31 -28.51 -23.04
C ALA A 64 11.57 -27.63 -22.96
N ALA A 65 12.25 -27.41 -24.09
CA ALA A 65 13.41 -26.54 -24.15
C ALA A 65 13.05 -25.08 -23.80
N ARG A 66 11.89 -24.57 -24.26
CA ARG A 66 11.39 -23.24 -23.90
C ARG A 66 11.08 -23.12 -22.42
N TRP A 67 10.44 -24.12 -21.82
CA TRP A 67 10.14 -24.13 -20.36
C TRP A 67 11.43 -24.04 -19.54
N VAL A 68 12.43 -24.86 -19.90
CA VAL A 68 13.73 -24.86 -19.22
C VAL A 68 14.42 -23.49 -19.34
N SER A 69 14.50 -22.92 -20.57
CA SER A 69 15.11 -21.60 -20.77
C SER A 69 14.40 -20.51 -19.99
N ALA A 70 13.07 -20.43 -20.11
CA ALA A 70 12.28 -19.40 -19.41
C ALA A 70 12.39 -19.51 -17.88
N THR A 71 12.45 -20.74 -17.35
CA THR A 71 12.62 -20.96 -15.90
C THR A 71 14.01 -20.54 -15.44
N LEU A 72 15.06 -20.86 -16.18
CA LEU A 72 16.43 -20.43 -15.86
C LEU A 72 16.57 -18.90 -15.93
N ASP A 73 15.96 -18.26 -16.93
CA ASP A 73 15.94 -16.81 -17.06
C ASP A 73 15.20 -16.14 -15.88
N ALA A 74 14.07 -16.69 -15.48
CA ALA A 74 13.30 -16.20 -14.32
C ALA A 74 14.11 -16.37 -13.02
N LEU A 75 14.68 -17.55 -12.77
CA LEU A 75 15.50 -17.82 -11.59
C LEU A 75 16.76 -16.93 -11.57
N GLY A 76 17.41 -16.77 -12.75
CA GLY A 76 18.61 -15.94 -12.88
C GLY A 76 18.35 -14.46 -12.65
N SER A 77 17.25 -13.91 -13.20
CA SER A 77 16.88 -12.51 -13.02
C SER A 77 16.56 -12.15 -11.56
N HIS A 78 16.18 -13.15 -10.75
CA HIS A 78 15.91 -12.98 -9.32
C HIS A 78 17.07 -13.46 -8.43
N GLY A 79 18.24 -13.77 -9.01
CA GLY A 79 19.45 -14.17 -8.29
C GLY A 79 19.32 -15.48 -7.54
N MET A 80 18.50 -16.40 -8.02
CA MET A 80 18.27 -17.72 -7.43
C MET A 80 19.19 -18.83 -7.98
N LEU A 81 20.07 -18.47 -8.93
CA LEU A 81 21.13 -19.36 -9.43
C LEU A 81 22.44 -19.12 -8.67
N ALA A 82 23.21 -20.18 -8.44
CA ALA A 82 24.48 -20.11 -7.68
C ALA A 82 25.57 -19.23 -8.34
N GLU A 83 25.49 -19.04 -9.66
CA GLU A 83 26.42 -18.25 -10.47
C GLU A 83 25.78 -16.93 -10.99
N GLY A 84 24.87 -16.33 -10.26
CA GLY A 84 24.09 -15.17 -10.70
C GLY A 84 24.37 -13.93 -9.84
N GLY A 85 24.53 -12.79 -10.50
CA GLY A 85 24.95 -11.51 -9.95
C GLY A 85 24.06 -10.90 -8.86
N ASN A 86 24.44 -9.72 -8.40
CA ASN A 86 23.80 -8.94 -7.34
C ASN A 86 22.29 -8.80 -7.52
N VAL A 87 21.56 -9.40 -6.62
CA VAL A 87 20.10 -9.21 -6.48
C VAL A 87 19.88 -7.82 -5.88
N VAL A 88 19.07 -7.01 -6.56
CA VAL A 88 18.49 -5.85 -5.91
C VAL A 88 17.41 -6.38 -4.97
N ALA A 89 17.75 -6.54 -3.70
CA ALA A 89 16.76 -6.83 -2.67
C ALA A 89 15.65 -5.77 -2.74
N PRO A 90 14.37 -6.14 -2.58
CA PRO A 90 13.32 -5.16 -2.36
C PRO A 90 13.77 -4.29 -1.18
N SER A 91 13.75 -2.98 -1.35
CA SER A 91 14.24 -2.05 -0.35
C SER A 91 13.48 -2.29 0.97
N ALA A 92 14.15 -2.98 1.90
CA ALA A 92 13.64 -3.14 3.25
C ALA A 92 13.71 -1.78 3.94
N GLY A 93 12.65 -1.02 3.82
CA GLY A 93 12.53 0.29 4.46
C GLY A 93 11.28 0.97 3.93
N ILE A 94 10.45 1.46 4.82
CA ILE A 94 9.46 2.48 4.46
C ILE A 94 10.30 3.59 3.84
N ALA A 95 10.19 3.77 2.51
CA ALA A 95 10.79 4.92 1.85
C ALA A 95 10.08 6.15 2.43
N GLN A 96 10.68 6.64 3.50
CA GLN A 96 10.22 7.85 4.15
C GLN A 96 10.48 8.97 3.15
N GLU A 97 9.43 9.63 2.69
CA GLU A 97 9.56 11.01 2.26
C GLU A 97 9.90 11.88 3.50
N GLN A 98 10.98 11.53 4.18
CA GLN A 98 11.57 12.41 5.18
C GLN A 98 12.17 13.58 4.41
N ALA A 99 11.94 14.78 4.96
CA ALA A 99 12.63 15.95 4.45
C ALA A 99 14.15 15.65 4.39
N PRO A 100 14.82 15.96 3.26
CA PRO A 100 16.27 15.77 3.18
C PRO A 100 16.97 16.37 4.40
N ALA A 101 17.94 15.68 4.96
CA ALA A 101 18.66 16.13 6.17
C ALA A 101 19.16 17.58 6.06
N ALA A 102 19.60 17.99 4.86
CA ALA A 102 20.00 19.36 4.56
C ALA A 102 18.84 20.40 4.68
N ARG A 103 17.58 19.93 4.53
CA ARG A 103 16.41 20.78 4.73
C ARG A 103 16.06 20.91 6.21
N LEU A 104 16.08 19.79 6.93
CA LEU A 104 15.86 19.78 8.39
C LEU A 104 16.91 20.58 9.15
N ALA A 105 18.17 20.57 8.69
CA ALA A 105 19.24 21.38 9.28
C ALA A 105 19.01 22.90 9.22
N LYS A 106 18.08 23.37 8.38
CA LYS A 106 17.69 24.78 8.30
C LYS A 106 16.57 25.14 9.27
N MET A 107 15.95 24.16 9.94
CA MET A 107 14.92 24.44 10.92
C MET A 107 15.56 24.97 12.22
N PRO A 108 14.91 25.96 12.87
CA PRO A 108 15.33 26.39 14.20
C PRO A 108 15.14 25.26 15.20
N SER A 109 15.92 25.29 16.30
CA SER A 109 15.67 24.40 17.43
C SER A 109 14.25 24.65 17.97
N PHE A 110 13.60 23.56 18.40
CA PHE A 110 12.28 23.69 19.00
C PHE A 110 12.32 24.57 20.25
N VAL A 111 11.40 25.53 20.31
CA VAL A 111 11.16 26.35 21.50
C VAL A 111 9.71 26.18 21.91
N SER A 112 9.48 25.82 23.15
CA SER A 112 8.14 25.70 23.70
C SER A 112 7.34 26.97 23.56
N PHE A 113 6.08 26.88 23.22
CA PHE A 113 5.18 28.01 23.05
C PHE A 113 3.83 27.74 23.72
N GLU A 114 3.08 28.77 24.00
CA GLU A 114 1.69 28.69 24.44
C GLU A 114 0.78 28.51 23.22
N PRO A 115 0.11 27.34 23.06
CA PRO A 115 -0.71 27.10 21.89
C PRO A 115 -1.95 28.02 21.87
N LYS A 116 -2.30 28.53 20.69
CA LYS A 116 -3.57 29.25 20.46
C LYS A 116 -4.73 28.29 20.24
N TRP A 117 -4.44 27.05 19.83
CA TRP A 117 -5.39 25.96 19.67
C TRP A 117 -4.68 24.64 19.83
N GLU A 118 -5.37 23.65 20.38
CA GLU A 118 -4.92 22.27 20.41
C GLU A 118 -6.09 21.33 20.15
N GLN A 119 -5.81 20.21 19.50
CA GLN A 119 -6.80 19.21 19.15
C GLN A 119 -6.15 17.82 19.16
N ARG A 120 -6.90 16.80 19.62
CA ARG A 120 -6.51 15.41 19.54
C ARG A 120 -7.02 14.77 18.25
N TYR A 121 -6.19 13.91 17.68
CA TYR A 121 -6.52 13.11 16.50
C TYR A 121 -6.13 11.67 16.75
N ARG A 122 -6.97 10.74 16.32
CA ARG A 122 -6.71 9.32 16.49
C ARG A 122 -6.52 8.65 15.13
N LEU A 123 -5.43 7.88 15.01
CA LEU A 123 -5.16 7.04 13.85
C LEU A 123 -4.47 5.76 14.31
N LEU A 124 -5.07 4.61 14.09
CA LEU A 124 -4.64 3.33 14.67
C LEU A 124 -4.46 3.47 16.21
N ASP A 125 -3.33 3.00 16.72
CA ASP A 125 -2.98 3.05 18.14
C ASP A 125 -2.41 4.40 18.59
N VAL A 126 -2.29 5.37 17.67
CA VAL A 126 -1.74 6.69 17.97
C VAL A 126 -2.84 7.68 18.31
N CYS A 127 -2.72 8.30 19.49
CA CYS A 127 -3.43 9.50 19.90
C CYS A 127 -2.45 10.68 19.77
N ALA A 128 -2.59 11.49 18.72
CA ALA A 128 -1.75 12.65 18.51
C ALA A 128 -2.39 13.91 19.11
N LEU A 129 -1.67 14.64 19.94
CA LEU A 129 -2.01 16.01 20.30
C LEU A 129 -1.33 16.96 19.33
N ILE A 130 -2.10 17.71 18.54
CA ILE A 130 -1.56 18.75 17.65
C ILE A 130 -1.79 20.11 18.29
N ARG A 131 -0.70 20.87 18.49
CA ARG A 131 -0.71 22.21 19.09
C ARG A 131 -0.35 23.25 18.03
N PHE A 132 -1.14 24.30 17.93
CA PHE A 132 -1.01 25.33 16.90
C PHE A 132 -0.62 26.68 17.52
N ALA A 133 0.41 27.31 16.96
CA ALA A 133 0.83 28.64 17.36
C ALA A 133 -0.07 29.74 16.75
N SER A 134 -0.85 29.45 15.69
CA SER A 134 -1.77 30.40 15.05
C SER A 134 -3.08 29.73 14.67
N LEU A 135 -4.20 30.44 14.90
CA LEU A 135 -5.54 29.97 14.49
C LEU A 135 -5.67 29.84 12.96
N GLU A 136 -4.88 30.53 12.17
CA GLU A 136 -4.90 30.44 10.71
C GLU A 136 -4.42 29.07 10.18
N GLN A 137 -3.62 28.37 10.96
CA GLN A 137 -3.10 27.04 10.62
C GLN A 137 -4.17 25.93 10.72
N VAL A 138 -5.08 26.06 11.69
CA VAL A 138 -6.09 25.06 12.05
C VAL A 138 -6.97 24.65 10.86
N PRO A 139 -7.57 25.55 10.08
CA PRO A 139 -8.45 25.17 8.96
C PRO A 139 -7.73 24.44 7.82
N TRP A 140 -6.40 24.60 7.69
CA TRP A 140 -5.61 23.90 6.67
C TRP A 140 -5.28 22.48 7.07
N VAL A 141 -5.06 22.24 8.34
CA VAL A 141 -4.83 20.89 8.88
C VAL A 141 -6.15 20.13 8.96
N ASN A 142 -7.21 20.76 9.48
CA ASN A 142 -8.53 20.14 9.60
C ASN A 142 -9.18 19.82 8.24
N ALA A 143 -8.87 20.55 7.19
CA ALA A 143 -9.31 20.21 5.84
C ALA A 143 -8.75 18.84 5.36
N VAL A 144 -7.70 18.33 5.99
CA VAL A 144 -7.05 17.07 5.60
C VAL A 144 -7.31 15.93 6.58
N ILE A 145 -7.21 16.22 7.89
CA ILE A 145 -7.31 15.21 8.95
C ILE A 145 -8.41 15.48 9.97
N GLY A 146 -9.24 16.52 9.79
CA GLY A 146 -10.26 16.94 10.76
C GLY A 146 -11.27 15.85 11.11
N HIS A 147 -11.56 14.92 10.18
CA HIS A 147 -12.43 13.77 10.40
C HIS A 147 -11.83 12.70 11.35
N LEU A 148 -10.54 12.79 11.67
CA LEU A 148 -9.85 11.96 12.66
C LEU A 148 -9.80 12.62 14.05
N ALA A 149 -10.35 13.84 14.17
CA ALA A 149 -10.40 14.54 15.47
C ALA A 149 -11.24 13.73 16.48
N THR A 150 -10.80 13.73 17.71
CA THR A 150 -11.47 13.02 18.81
C THR A 150 -11.48 13.89 20.07
N ASP A 151 -12.56 13.80 20.81
CA ASP A 151 -12.72 14.41 22.14
C ASP A 151 -12.35 13.43 23.26
N ASP A 152 -11.95 12.20 22.91
CA ASP A 152 -11.53 11.22 23.89
C ASP A 152 -10.38 11.76 24.76
N SER A 153 -10.45 11.53 26.05
CA SER A 153 -9.41 11.90 27.03
C SER A 153 -8.17 11.00 26.98
N CYS A 154 -7.88 10.37 25.81
CA CYS A 154 -6.71 9.52 25.67
C CYS A 154 -5.42 10.33 25.92
N ALA A 155 -4.50 9.73 26.67
CA ALA A 155 -3.17 10.31 26.83
C ALA A 155 -2.49 10.40 25.45
N PRO A 156 -1.93 11.56 25.05
CA PRO A 156 -1.22 11.66 23.80
C PRO A 156 -0.03 10.70 23.76
N THR A 157 0.06 9.93 22.67
CA THR A 157 1.24 9.08 22.40
C THR A 157 2.33 9.85 21.65
N ILE A 158 1.94 10.92 20.95
CA ILE A 158 2.84 11.86 20.29
C ILE A 158 2.29 13.29 20.41
N ILE A 159 3.18 14.26 20.34
CA ILE A 159 2.84 15.67 20.23
C ILE A 159 3.37 16.20 18.91
N LEU A 160 2.50 16.81 18.11
CA LEU A 160 2.88 17.55 16.91
C LEU A 160 2.72 19.03 17.16
N ASP A 161 3.80 19.76 17.13
CA ASP A 161 3.85 21.21 17.30
C ASP A 161 3.93 21.91 15.96
N VAL A 162 2.94 22.74 15.67
CA VAL A 162 2.87 23.56 14.46
C VAL A 162 3.20 25.01 14.86
N CYS A 163 4.49 25.32 14.85
CA CYS A 163 5.00 26.63 15.19
C CYS A 163 4.85 27.61 14.02
N ALA A 164 4.75 28.91 14.31
CA ALA A 164 4.70 29.97 13.32
C ALA A 164 5.88 30.93 13.53
N ALA A 165 6.57 31.30 12.47
CA ALA A 165 7.57 32.36 12.49
C ALA A 165 7.41 33.27 11.27
N LYS A 166 7.61 34.57 11.48
CA LYS A 166 7.68 35.51 10.37
C LYS A 166 9.00 35.31 9.61
N HIS A 167 8.91 35.20 8.30
CA HIS A 167 10.10 35.21 7.47
C HIS A 167 10.71 36.62 7.54
N GLY A 168 12.03 36.70 7.71
CA GLY A 168 12.76 37.96 7.90
C GLY A 168 12.88 38.86 6.66
N GLY A 169 11.85 38.89 5.79
CA GLY A 169 11.74 39.74 4.61
C GLY A 169 10.50 40.63 4.69
N ASP A 170 10.46 41.68 3.91
CA ASP A 170 9.41 42.72 3.86
C ASP A 170 8.00 42.20 3.52
N ASP A 171 7.85 40.94 3.06
CA ASP A 171 6.57 40.40 2.59
C ASP A 171 5.68 39.79 3.70
N GLY A 172 6.13 39.78 4.96
CA GLY A 172 5.31 39.29 6.09
C GLY A 172 4.86 37.79 5.98
N ALA A 173 5.43 36.99 5.08
CA ALA A 173 5.07 35.62 4.89
C ALA A 173 5.31 34.79 6.16
N VAL A 174 4.29 34.13 6.65
CA VAL A 174 4.37 33.24 7.82
C VAL A 174 4.81 31.85 7.40
N MET A 175 5.95 31.42 7.90
CA MET A 175 6.41 30.05 7.79
C MET A 175 5.82 29.21 8.93
N SER A 176 5.48 27.96 8.63
CA SER A 176 5.11 27.00 9.65
C SER A 176 6.18 25.92 9.75
N PHE A 177 6.65 25.67 10.98
CA PHE A 177 7.60 24.63 11.33
C PHE A 177 6.89 23.54 12.11
N ILE A 178 7.07 22.31 11.71
CA ILE A 178 6.41 21.16 12.30
C ILE A 178 7.45 20.34 13.07
N TYR A 179 7.16 20.11 14.34
CA TYR A 179 7.99 19.27 15.22
C TYR A 179 7.15 18.09 15.74
N ARG A 180 7.79 16.97 15.95
CA ARG A 180 7.22 15.81 16.63
C ARG A 180 8.03 15.54 17.89
N ASP A 181 7.41 15.65 19.04
CA ASP A 181 8.05 15.49 20.35
C ASP A 181 9.35 16.32 20.47
N GLY A 182 9.29 17.56 19.96
CA GLY A 182 10.40 18.50 19.93
C GLY A 182 11.43 18.27 18.83
N GLN A 183 11.31 17.20 18.04
CA GLN A 183 12.23 16.89 16.93
C GLN A 183 11.68 17.46 15.61
N PRO A 184 12.54 18.06 14.75
CA PRO A 184 12.11 18.65 13.50
C PRO A 184 11.56 17.61 12.54
N VAL A 185 10.44 17.90 11.89
CA VAL A 185 9.80 17.05 10.88
C VAL A 185 9.88 17.71 9.51
N GLU A 186 9.42 18.95 9.37
CA GLU A 186 9.38 19.67 8.11
C GLU A 186 9.00 21.14 8.36
N PHE A 187 9.22 22.00 7.38
CA PHE A 187 8.68 23.35 7.36
C PHE A 187 8.02 23.69 6.03
N VAL A 188 7.05 24.58 6.06
CA VAL A 188 6.34 25.06 4.87
C VAL A 188 6.28 26.58 4.85
N THR A 189 6.36 27.14 3.65
CA THR A 189 6.32 28.59 3.40
C THR A 189 4.93 29.08 3.00
N ALA A 190 3.97 28.13 2.83
CA ALA A 190 2.61 28.43 2.44
C ALA A 190 1.64 27.50 3.18
N LEU A 191 0.53 28.06 3.66
CA LEU A 191 -0.46 27.33 4.45
C LEU A 191 -1.14 26.20 3.70
N ASN A 192 -1.27 26.29 2.37
CA ASN A 192 -1.84 25.22 1.54
C ASN A 192 -0.99 23.94 1.49
N ARG A 193 0.27 24.00 1.97
CA ARG A 193 1.17 22.83 2.11
C ARG A 193 1.14 22.22 3.51
N LEU A 194 0.59 22.95 4.49
CA LEU A 194 0.64 22.54 5.89
C LEU A 194 -0.12 21.25 6.18
N GLY A 195 -1.37 21.15 5.72
CA GLY A 195 -2.20 19.97 5.95
C GLY A 195 -1.58 18.67 5.46
N PRO A 196 -1.09 18.59 4.21
CA PRO A 196 -0.36 17.41 3.70
C PRO A 196 0.85 17.00 4.55
N VAL A 197 1.62 17.97 5.05
CA VAL A 197 2.81 17.68 5.88
C VAL A 197 2.41 17.13 7.26
N VAL A 198 1.44 17.78 7.93
CA VAL A 198 0.93 17.30 9.22
C VAL A 198 0.27 15.93 9.09
N LYS A 199 -0.50 15.70 7.99
CA LYS A 199 -1.03 14.37 7.65
C LYS A 199 0.09 13.34 7.58
N GLY A 200 1.17 13.65 6.85
CA GLY A 200 2.31 12.77 6.68
C GLY A 200 2.98 12.42 8.02
N ALA A 201 3.15 13.40 8.90
CA ALA A 201 3.73 13.19 10.23
C ALA A 201 2.87 12.29 11.13
N LEU A 202 1.55 12.52 11.16
CA LEU A 202 0.60 11.68 11.88
C LEU A 202 0.59 10.25 11.34
N TRP A 203 0.44 10.11 10.03
CA TRP A 203 0.40 8.84 9.33
C TRP A 203 1.66 8.00 9.58
N GLN A 204 2.84 8.61 9.44
CA GLN A 204 4.10 7.93 9.68
C GLN A 204 4.24 7.46 11.13
N SER A 205 3.80 8.29 12.08
CA SER A 205 3.82 7.91 13.50
C SER A 205 2.91 6.72 13.76
N ALA A 206 1.71 6.71 13.17
CA ALA A 206 0.75 5.62 13.32
C ALA A 206 1.27 4.31 12.69
N VAL A 207 1.81 4.36 11.48
CA VAL A 207 2.41 3.20 10.82
C VAL A 207 3.61 2.66 11.61
N ASN A 208 4.48 3.55 12.12
CA ASN A 208 5.65 3.13 12.90
C ASN A 208 5.29 2.49 14.25
N ALA A 209 4.21 2.91 14.86
CA ALA A 209 3.75 2.37 16.14
C ALA A 209 2.99 1.03 16.00
N HIS A 210 2.39 0.77 14.83
CA HIS A 210 1.59 -0.43 14.59
C HIS A 210 2.45 -1.61 14.15
N ASP A 211 2.13 -2.83 14.63
CA ASP A 211 2.84 -4.05 14.20
C ASP A 211 2.19 -4.63 12.95
N PHE A 212 2.97 -4.78 11.88
CA PHE A 212 2.53 -5.34 10.60
C PHE A 212 3.62 -6.21 9.98
N LEU A 213 3.20 -7.13 9.11
CA LEU A 213 4.12 -7.94 8.30
C LEU A 213 4.43 -7.23 6.99
N PHE A 214 3.40 -6.78 6.27
CA PHE A 214 3.49 -6.06 5.00
C PHE A 214 2.83 -4.70 5.08
N TYR A 215 3.43 -3.76 4.38
CA TYR A 215 2.90 -2.45 4.06
C TYR A 215 2.68 -2.39 2.55
N ILE A 216 1.43 -2.44 2.12
CA ILE A 216 1.07 -2.56 0.70
C ILE A 216 0.35 -1.30 0.25
N HIS A 217 0.74 -0.76 -0.91
CA HIS A 217 0.03 0.36 -1.54
C HIS A 217 -1.29 -0.12 -2.13
N ALA A 218 -2.37 -0.01 -1.39
CA ALA A 218 -3.69 -0.51 -1.76
C ALA A 218 -4.81 0.38 -1.26
N GLY A 219 -5.93 0.41 -2.00
CA GLY A 219 -7.23 0.73 -1.45
C GLY A 219 -7.78 -0.48 -0.69
N VAL A 220 -8.60 -0.24 0.33
CA VAL A 220 -9.23 -1.30 1.12
C VAL A 220 -10.67 -0.95 1.38
N VAL A 221 -11.58 -1.84 0.95
CA VAL A 221 -13.00 -1.73 1.21
C VAL A 221 -13.52 -2.97 1.90
N GLY A 222 -14.43 -2.80 2.85
CA GLY A 222 -14.92 -3.88 3.71
C GLY A 222 -16.35 -4.30 3.41
N THR A 223 -16.63 -5.57 3.73
CA THR A 223 -17.98 -6.13 3.81
C THR A 223 -18.06 -6.94 5.11
N GLY A 224 -18.78 -6.43 6.11
CA GLY A 224 -18.86 -7.09 7.43
C GLY A 224 -17.49 -7.27 8.08
N ASN A 225 -17.09 -8.51 8.32
CA ASN A 225 -15.81 -8.86 8.95
C ASN A 225 -14.67 -9.12 7.93
N SER A 226 -14.96 -8.98 6.63
CA SER A 226 -14.02 -9.21 5.53
C SER A 226 -13.71 -7.93 4.78
N CYS A 227 -12.62 -7.92 4.03
CA CYS A 227 -12.26 -6.81 3.15
C CYS A 227 -11.69 -7.29 1.81
N VAL A 228 -11.73 -6.37 0.86
CA VAL A 228 -11.13 -6.49 -0.47
C VAL A 228 -9.93 -5.56 -0.52
N LEU A 229 -8.78 -6.09 -0.88
CA LEU A 229 -7.61 -5.29 -1.23
C LEU A 229 -7.66 -4.88 -2.71
N LEU A 230 -7.33 -3.64 -2.97
CA LEU A 230 -7.22 -3.05 -4.30
C LEU A 230 -5.77 -2.55 -4.52
N PRO A 231 -4.78 -3.46 -4.59
CA PRO A 231 -3.39 -3.06 -4.82
C PRO A 231 -3.21 -2.60 -6.26
N ALA A 232 -2.55 -1.45 -6.45
CA ALA A 232 -2.31 -0.94 -7.79
C ALA A 232 -1.36 0.25 -7.82
N ALA A 233 -0.58 0.33 -8.88
CA ALA A 233 0.29 1.45 -9.18
C ALA A 233 -0.47 2.80 -9.28
N PRO A 234 0.20 3.93 -9.05
CA PRO A 234 -0.41 5.24 -9.20
C PRO A 234 -0.98 5.46 -10.63
N GLY A 235 -2.25 5.88 -10.70
CA GLY A 235 -2.92 6.14 -11.98
C GLY A 235 -3.80 5.01 -12.50
N SER A 236 -3.82 3.85 -11.86
CA SER A 236 -4.64 2.69 -12.22
C SER A 236 -6.16 2.86 -11.97
N GLY A 237 -6.61 3.99 -11.42
CA GLY A 237 -8.01 4.20 -11.04
C GLY A 237 -8.40 3.72 -9.65
N LYS A 238 -7.45 3.26 -8.83
CA LYS A 238 -7.65 2.72 -7.48
C LYS A 238 -8.53 3.61 -6.59
N SER A 239 -8.16 4.87 -6.37
CA SER A 239 -8.92 5.80 -5.50
C SER A 239 -10.33 6.08 -6.03
N SER A 240 -10.50 6.14 -7.34
CA SER A 240 -11.82 6.32 -7.97
C SER A 240 -12.69 5.08 -7.76
N LEU A 241 -12.11 3.89 -7.90
CA LEU A 241 -12.82 2.63 -7.67
C LEU A 241 -13.17 2.46 -6.18
N THR A 242 -12.23 2.80 -5.27
CA THR A 242 -12.49 2.80 -3.82
C THR A 242 -13.67 3.71 -3.46
N ALA A 243 -13.69 4.96 -3.95
CA ALA A 243 -14.79 5.88 -3.73
C ALA A 243 -16.13 5.37 -4.29
N ALA A 244 -16.09 4.79 -5.49
CA ALA A 244 -17.29 4.23 -6.14
C ALA A 244 -17.85 3.02 -5.38
N LEU A 245 -16.99 2.10 -4.90
CA LEU A 245 -17.41 0.95 -4.10
C LEU A 245 -17.99 1.38 -2.75
N VAL A 246 -17.39 2.37 -2.10
CA VAL A 246 -17.94 2.95 -0.85
C VAL A 246 -19.31 3.57 -1.10
N HIS A 247 -19.47 4.31 -2.19
CA HIS A 247 -20.78 4.87 -2.59
C HIS A 247 -21.82 3.76 -2.86
N LYS A 248 -21.40 2.60 -3.34
CA LYS A 248 -22.27 1.42 -3.53
C LYS A 248 -22.51 0.62 -2.25
N GLY A 249 -22.04 1.08 -1.08
CA GLY A 249 -22.35 0.50 0.24
C GLY A 249 -21.24 -0.38 0.85
N PHE A 250 -20.08 -0.46 0.24
CA PHE A 250 -18.92 -1.05 0.93
C PHE A 250 -18.45 -0.12 2.07
N ARG A 251 -17.87 -0.70 3.12
CA ARG A 251 -17.24 0.05 4.20
C ARG A 251 -15.85 0.54 3.77
N PHE A 252 -15.47 1.73 4.20
CA PHE A 252 -14.15 2.29 3.93
C PHE A 252 -13.16 1.90 5.03
N LEU A 253 -12.03 1.27 4.67
CA LEU A 253 -10.91 1.04 5.56
C LEU A 253 -9.72 1.93 5.21
N SER A 254 -9.31 1.99 3.93
CA SER A 254 -8.16 2.79 3.49
C SER A 254 -8.21 3.05 1.98
N ASP A 255 -7.48 4.08 1.50
CA ASP A 255 -7.22 4.29 0.06
C ASP A 255 -5.73 4.42 -0.26
N GLU A 256 -4.89 4.47 0.74
CA GLU A 256 -3.47 4.74 0.56
C GLU A 256 -2.60 3.53 0.88
N VAL A 257 -2.99 2.77 1.91
CA VAL A 257 -2.20 1.66 2.43
C VAL A 257 -3.05 0.60 3.10
N ALA A 258 -2.64 -0.65 2.92
CA ALA A 258 -3.06 -1.79 3.72
C ALA A 258 -1.88 -2.23 4.60
N LEU A 259 -2.05 -2.21 5.90
CA LEU A 259 -1.14 -2.84 6.85
C LEU A 259 -1.65 -4.25 7.09
N ILE A 260 -0.90 -5.26 6.67
CA ILE A 260 -1.25 -6.66 6.94
C ILE A 260 -0.64 -7.04 8.29
N GLU A 261 -1.47 -7.20 9.30
CA GLU A 261 -1.04 -7.55 10.64
C GLU A 261 -0.36 -8.93 10.67
N ARG A 262 0.65 -9.06 11.51
CA ARG A 262 1.37 -10.31 11.69
C ARG A 262 0.47 -11.36 12.35
N GLY A 263 0.54 -12.59 11.86
CA GLY A 263 -0.16 -13.75 12.42
C GLY A 263 -1.66 -13.75 12.19
N SER A 264 -2.33 -12.60 12.32
CA SER A 264 -3.77 -12.47 12.07
C SER A 264 -4.11 -12.26 10.59
N PHE A 265 -3.18 -11.71 9.80
CA PHE A 265 -3.38 -11.26 8.42
C PHE A 265 -4.61 -10.36 8.23
N ARG A 266 -5.02 -9.69 9.28
CA ARG A 266 -6.10 -8.70 9.24
C ARG A 266 -5.56 -7.35 8.80
N VAL A 267 -6.46 -6.52 8.28
CA VAL A 267 -6.18 -5.13 7.90
C VAL A 267 -6.91 -4.21 8.86
N PRO A 268 -6.20 -3.44 9.69
CA PRO A 268 -6.81 -2.43 10.53
C PRO A 268 -7.31 -1.26 9.68
N PRO A 269 -8.41 -0.61 10.09
CA PRO A 269 -8.90 0.58 9.40
C PRO A 269 -7.90 1.74 9.55
N MET A 270 -7.60 2.37 8.43
CA MET A 270 -6.75 3.54 8.32
C MET A 270 -7.45 4.60 7.48
N PRO A 271 -8.53 5.22 8.02
CA PRO A 271 -9.49 5.99 7.24
C PRO A 271 -8.99 7.40 6.94
N MET A 272 -7.82 7.50 6.30
CA MET A 272 -7.29 8.77 5.80
C MET A 272 -8.15 9.30 4.66
N ALA A 273 -8.23 10.64 4.55
CA ALA A 273 -8.94 11.27 3.44
C ALA A 273 -8.34 10.87 2.09
N LEU A 274 -9.20 10.60 1.09
CA LEU A 274 -8.77 10.33 -0.28
C LEU A 274 -7.96 11.52 -0.82
N CYS A 275 -6.76 11.26 -1.28
CA CYS A 275 -5.89 12.26 -1.88
C CYS A 275 -6.17 12.35 -3.39
N VAL A 276 -7.07 13.22 -3.78
CA VAL A 276 -7.53 13.36 -5.18
C VAL A 276 -6.69 14.40 -5.90
N LYS A 277 -6.04 13.99 -7.00
CA LYS A 277 -5.31 14.89 -7.90
C LYS A 277 -6.29 15.69 -8.77
N SER A 278 -5.87 16.83 -9.28
CA SER A 278 -6.72 17.71 -10.10
C SER A 278 -7.35 16.99 -11.31
N SER A 279 -6.64 16.06 -11.94
CA SER A 279 -7.17 15.25 -13.04
C SER A 279 -8.33 14.34 -12.65
N GLY A 280 -8.47 14.00 -11.37
CA GLY A 280 -9.52 13.11 -10.85
C GLY A 280 -10.75 13.85 -10.28
N PHE A 281 -10.73 15.18 -10.16
CA PHE A 281 -11.81 15.92 -9.50
C PHE A 281 -13.17 15.64 -10.11
N HIS A 282 -13.27 15.65 -11.44
CA HIS A 282 -14.53 15.43 -12.15
C HIS A 282 -15.08 14.01 -11.96
N VAL A 283 -14.21 13.02 -11.81
CA VAL A 283 -14.60 11.62 -11.57
C VAL A 283 -15.13 11.46 -10.14
N ILE A 284 -14.37 11.97 -9.16
CA ILE A 284 -14.76 11.87 -7.75
C ILE A 284 -15.99 12.70 -7.42
N ALA A 285 -16.24 13.82 -8.11
CA ALA A 285 -17.42 14.64 -7.91
C ALA A 285 -18.77 13.89 -8.11
N ARG A 286 -18.76 12.77 -8.82
CA ARG A 286 -19.95 11.89 -8.96
C ARG A 286 -20.33 11.22 -7.63
N TYR A 287 -19.38 10.95 -6.77
CA TYR A 287 -19.53 10.25 -5.49
C TYR A 287 -19.41 11.19 -4.30
N HIS A 288 -18.67 12.28 -4.48
CA HIS A 288 -18.34 13.30 -3.50
C HIS A 288 -18.53 14.69 -4.10
N PRO A 289 -19.79 15.16 -4.28
CA PRO A 289 -20.07 16.46 -4.93
C PRO A 289 -19.44 17.65 -4.18
N GLU A 290 -19.22 17.52 -2.87
CA GLU A 290 -18.55 18.50 -2.04
C GLU A 290 -17.09 18.78 -2.45
N ILE A 291 -16.45 17.93 -3.25
CA ILE A 291 -15.04 18.11 -3.67
C ILE A 291 -14.82 19.49 -4.32
N GLY A 292 -15.85 20.04 -4.97
CA GLY A 292 -15.78 21.36 -5.60
C GLY A 292 -15.47 22.50 -4.62
N THR A 293 -15.92 22.38 -3.37
CA THR A 293 -15.80 23.40 -2.31
C THR A 293 -14.63 23.16 -1.35
N LEU A 294 -14.00 21.96 -1.42
CA LEU A 294 -12.88 21.62 -0.55
C LEU A 294 -11.64 22.47 -0.85
N LYS A 295 -10.86 22.76 0.21
CA LYS A 295 -9.59 23.47 0.08
C LYS A 295 -8.64 22.75 -0.86
N THR A 296 -7.97 23.53 -1.69
CA THR A 296 -6.91 23.01 -2.56
C THR A 296 -5.58 23.08 -1.81
N HIS A 297 -4.88 21.96 -1.81
CA HIS A 297 -3.57 21.81 -1.19
C HIS A 297 -2.49 21.53 -2.25
N GLU A 298 -1.27 21.86 -1.90
CA GLU A 298 -0.09 21.52 -2.69
C GLU A 298 0.80 20.59 -1.87
N ARG A 299 1.10 19.42 -2.42
CA ARG A 299 2.01 18.45 -1.81
C ARG A 299 3.47 18.89 -1.99
N MET A 300 4.39 18.27 -1.23
CA MET A 300 5.83 18.57 -1.33
C MET A 300 6.42 18.22 -2.70
N ASP A 301 5.79 17.28 -3.44
CA ASP A 301 6.13 16.93 -4.83
C ASP A 301 5.52 17.91 -5.87
N GLY A 302 4.94 19.03 -5.43
CA GLY A 302 4.34 20.06 -6.28
C GLY A 302 2.96 19.72 -6.85
N LYS A 303 2.40 18.55 -6.52
CA LYS A 303 1.07 18.15 -7.02
C LYS A 303 -0.04 18.87 -6.29
N VAL A 304 -0.97 19.42 -7.08
CA VAL A 304 -2.20 20.05 -6.57
C VAL A 304 -3.25 18.98 -6.31
N VAL A 305 -3.78 18.96 -5.09
CA VAL A 305 -4.70 17.93 -4.62
C VAL A 305 -5.83 18.51 -3.77
N ARG A 306 -6.91 17.77 -3.63
CA ARG A 306 -7.94 17.95 -2.60
C ARG A 306 -8.04 16.68 -1.77
N TYR A 307 -8.31 16.85 -0.48
CA TYR A 307 -8.51 15.75 0.44
C TYR A 307 -10.00 15.58 0.71
N VAL A 308 -10.54 14.43 0.34
CA VAL A 308 -11.97 14.11 0.52
C VAL A 308 -12.08 13.14 1.69
N PRO A 309 -12.62 13.55 2.84
CA PRO A 309 -12.83 12.65 3.96
C PRO A 309 -13.84 11.56 3.59
N PRO A 310 -13.63 10.31 4.05
CA PRO A 310 -14.64 9.28 3.86
C PRO A 310 -15.91 9.63 4.64
N PRO A 311 -17.11 9.28 4.12
CA PRO A 311 -18.35 9.44 4.87
C PRO A 311 -18.26 8.72 6.22
N SER A 312 -18.54 9.40 7.33
CA SER A 312 -18.40 8.82 8.67
C SER A 312 -19.19 7.52 8.86
N ALA A 313 -20.39 7.46 8.31
CA ALA A 313 -21.23 6.25 8.34
C ALA A 313 -20.65 5.07 7.54
N ALA A 314 -19.73 5.34 6.61
CA ALA A 314 -19.10 4.30 5.80
C ALA A 314 -17.79 3.79 6.39
N ILE A 315 -17.21 4.46 7.39
CA ILE A 315 -15.94 4.03 7.98
C ILE A 315 -16.14 2.70 8.72
N GLN A 316 -15.25 1.75 8.45
CA GLN A 316 -15.11 0.54 9.27
C GLN A 316 -14.27 0.85 10.50
N HIS A 317 -14.69 0.35 11.66
CA HIS A 317 -14.02 0.63 12.93
C HIS A 317 -13.22 -0.56 13.48
N SER A 318 -13.36 -1.73 12.86
CA SER A 318 -12.64 -2.95 13.24
C SER A 318 -11.79 -3.47 12.12
N SER A 319 -10.67 -4.13 12.44
CA SER A 319 -9.85 -4.84 11.45
C SER A 319 -10.65 -5.94 10.76
N ALA A 320 -10.36 -6.16 9.48
CA ALA A 320 -11.05 -7.10 8.62
C ALA A 320 -10.10 -8.15 8.04
N LEU A 321 -10.61 -9.37 7.80
CA LEU A 321 -9.87 -10.41 7.10
C LEU A 321 -9.89 -10.12 5.60
N VAL A 322 -8.76 -10.29 4.93
CA VAL A 322 -8.72 -10.20 3.47
C VAL A 322 -9.38 -11.43 2.88
N SER A 323 -10.48 -11.24 2.17
CA SER A 323 -11.19 -12.31 1.45
C SER A 323 -10.91 -12.30 -0.05
N HIS A 324 -10.67 -11.13 -0.61
CA HIS A 324 -10.45 -10.95 -2.04
C HIS A 324 -9.31 -9.96 -2.28
N ILE A 325 -8.56 -10.20 -3.35
CA ILE A 325 -7.59 -9.25 -3.90
C ILE A 325 -7.98 -8.97 -5.34
N VAL A 326 -8.24 -7.72 -5.65
CA VAL A 326 -8.60 -7.28 -7.00
C VAL A 326 -7.57 -6.26 -7.47
N PHE A 327 -6.85 -6.56 -8.55
CA PHE A 327 -5.86 -5.68 -9.16
C PHE A 327 -6.52 -4.80 -10.22
N PRO A 328 -6.86 -3.53 -9.92
CA PRO A 328 -7.55 -2.66 -10.85
C PRO A 328 -6.60 -2.04 -11.87
N ARG A 329 -7.02 -2.00 -13.12
CA ARG A 329 -6.37 -1.29 -14.22
C ARG A 329 -7.41 -0.51 -15.00
N TYR A 330 -7.39 0.81 -14.88
CA TYR A 330 -8.19 1.69 -15.73
C TYR A 330 -7.58 1.73 -17.14
N ASP A 331 -8.43 1.53 -18.13
CA ASP A 331 -8.10 1.66 -19.54
C ASP A 331 -9.36 2.18 -20.27
N LYS A 332 -9.24 3.38 -20.84
CA LYS A 332 -10.40 4.12 -21.41
C LYS A 332 -11.11 3.38 -22.54
N ASP A 333 -10.39 2.51 -23.24
CA ASP A 333 -10.86 1.79 -24.42
C ASP A 333 -11.21 0.32 -24.12
N ALA A 334 -11.03 -0.14 -22.86
CA ALA A 334 -11.26 -1.51 -22.49
C ALA A 334 -12.75 -1.81 -22.23
N ILE A 335 -13.14 -3.04 -22.54
CA ILE A 335 -14.36 -3.65 -22.00
C ILE A 335 -14.12 -4.00 -20.53
N CYS A 336 -15.13 -3.77 -19.68
CA CYS A 336 -15.04 -4.10 -18.27
C CYS A 336 -14.97 -5.61 -18.07
N GLU A 337 -13.86 -6.11 -17.56
CA GLU A 337 -13.62 -7.52 -17.36
C GLU A 337 -12.94 -7.78 -16.01
N LEU A 338 -13.52 -8.73 -15.25
CA LEU A 338 -12.96 -9.26 -14.00
C LEU A 338 -12.57 -10.72 -14.23
N LYS A 339 -11.28 -11.01 -14.22
CA LYS A 339 -10.75 -12.36 -14.47
C LYS A 339 -10.11 -12.92 -13.20
N PRO A 340 -10.38 -14.18 -12.82
CA PRO A 340 -9.58 -14.83 -11.80
C PRO A 340 -8.12 -14.97 -12.28
N ILE A 341 -7.19 -14.85 -11.35
CA ILE A 341 -5.75 -15.04 -11.59
C ILE A 341 -5.20 -16.07 -10.62
N ALA A 342 -4.12 -16.73 -10.99
CA ALA A 342 -3.42 -17.64 -10.09
C ALA A 342 -2.95 -16.93 -8.83
N ARG A 343 -3.00 -17.59 -7.68
CA ARG A 343 -2.57 -17.03 -6.40
C ARG A 343 -1.08 -16.73 -6.36
N SER A 344 -0.28 -17.52 -7.08
CA SER A 344 1.15 -17.26 -7.28
C SER A 344 1.42 -15.96 -8.03
N ASP A 345 0.65 -15.67 -9.09
CA ASP A 345 0.71 -14.40 -9.83
C ASP A 345 0.24 -13.22 -8.94
N ALA A 346 -0.85 -13.41 -8.19
CA ALA A 346 -1.33 -12.43 -7.23
C ALA A 346 -0.27 -12.10 -6.17
N LEU A 347 0.40 -13.11 -5.62
CA LEU A 347 1.47 -12.90 -4.64
C LEU A 347 2.64 -12.11 -5.25
N GLY A 348 3.07 -12.47 -6.46
CA GLY A 348 4.10 -11.72 -7.18
C GLY A 348 3.74 -10.24 -7.37
N ARG A 349 2.50 -9.95 -7.79
CA ARG A 349 1.99 -8.58 -7.94
C ARG A 349 1.90 -7.83 -6.61
N LEU A 350 1.48 -8.50 -5.53
CA LEU A 350 1.46 -7.90 -4.19
C LEU A 350 2.85 -7.47 -3.74
N MET A 351 3.87 -8.28 -4.03
CA MET A 351 5.25 -7.94 -3.68
C MET A 351 5.79 -6.72 -4.44
N VAL A 352 5.33 -6.50 -5.68
CA VAL A 352 5.65 -5.27 -6.45
C VAL A 352 5.02 -4.03 -5.80
N GLU A 353 3.79 -4.15 -5.26
CA GLU A 353 3.10 -3.06 -4.56
C GLU A 353 3.49 -2.99 -3.06
N CYS A 354 4.33 -3.90 -2.58
CA CYS A 354 4.82 -3.89 -1.21
C CYS A 354 5.84 -2.76 -1.02
N LEU A 355 5.46 -1.76 -0.23
CA LEU A 355 6.30 -0.60 0.03
C LEU A 355 7.32 -0.86 1.15
N ALA A 356 6.99 -1.74 2.09
CA ALA A 356 7.91 -2.15 3.15
C ALA A 356 7.52 -3.48 3.81
N LEU A 357 8.54 -4.14 4.31
CA LEU A 357 8.47 -5.25 5.23
C LEU A 357 8.91 -4.77 6.61
N ARG A 358 8.17 -5.12 7.66
CA ARG A 358 8.55 -4.75 9.03
C ARG A 358 9.79 -5.49 9.52
N GLN A 359 9.92 -6.73 9.07
CA GLN A 359 11.03 -7.60 9.42
C GLN A 359 11.53 -8.33 8.18
N ARG A 360 12.74 -8.87 8.27
CA ARG A 360 13.27 -9.78 7.28
C ARG A 360 12.34 -10.99 7.15
N LEU A 361 12.07 -11.41 5.92
CA LEU A 361 11.30 -12.62 5.68
C LEU A 361 12.10 -13.84 6.10
N THR A 362 11.42 -14.75 6.79
CA THR A 362 11.95 -16.06 7.17
C THR A 362 11.13 -17.15 6.47
N PRO A 363 11.63 -18.39 6.42
CA PRO A 363 10.85 -19.51 5.89
C PRO A 363 9.48 -19.67 6.54
N GLU A 364 9.39 -19.46 7.84
CA GLU A 364 8.14 -19.54 8.60
C GLU A 364 7.16 -18.45 8.16
N ASN A 365 7.64 -17.21 8.01
CA ASN A 365 6.80 -16.10 7.53
C ASN A 365 6.31 -16.35 6.11
N ILE A 366 7.13 -16.97 5.24
CA ILE A 366 6.71 -17.32 3.88
C ILE A 366 5.68 -18.45 3.90
N ALA A 367 5.85 -19.47 4.75
CA ALA A 367 4.86 -20.52 4.90
C ALA A 367 3.49 -19.98 5.35
N GLU A 368 3.49 -19.03 6.33
CA GLU A 368 2.28 -18.35 6.77
C GLU A 368 1.65 -17.52 5.63
N LEU A 369 2.47 -16.79 4.87
CA LEU A 369 2.03 -15.98 3.74
C LEU A 369 1.40 -16.84 2.64
N VAL A 370 2.03 -17.96 2.29
CA VAL A 370 1.51 -18.91 1.29
C VAL A 370 0.20 -19.52 1.79
N GLY A 371 0.14 -19.93 3.07
CA GLY A 371 -1.09 -20.42 3.69
C GLY A 371 -2.22 -19.37 3.72
N TRP A 372 -1.88 -18.10 3.89
CA TRP A 372 -2.84 -17.00 3.84
C TRP A 372 -3.38 -16.76 2.41
N ILE A 373 -2.48 -16.60 1.42
CA ILE A 373 -2.91 -16.32 0.03
C ILE A 373 -3.70 -17.50 -0.58
N ALA A 374 -3.44 -18.73 -0.13
CA ALA A 374 -4.17 -19.93 -0.55
C ALA A 374 -5.67 -19.90 -0.23
N GLN A 375 -6.10 -19.04 0.70
CA GLN A 375 -7.49 -18.88 1.12
C GLN A 375 -8.18 -17.67 0.47
N ILE A 376 -7.47 -16.92 -0.39
CA ILE A 376 -7.95 -15.66 -0.94
C ILE A 376 -8.29 -15.82 -2.42
N ASP A 377 -9.44 -15.28 -2.82
CA ASP A 377 -9.80 -15.21 -4.23
C ASP A 377 -9.17 -13.98 -4.89
N CYS A 378 -8.42 -14.22 -5.96
CA CYS A 378 -7.58 -13.21 -6.61
C CYS A 378 -8.08 -12.92 -8.03
N TYR A 379 -8.19 -11.63 -8.37
CA TYR A 379 -8.72 -11.18 -9.65
C TYR A 379 -7.90 -10.04 -10.26
N ALA A 380 -7.83 -10.02 -11.58
CA ALA A 380 -7.44 -8.84 -12.35
C ALA A 380 -8.70 -8.16 -12.89
N LEU A 381 -8.85 -6.86 -12.65
CA LEU A 381 -9.95 -6.03 -13.12
C LEU A 381 -9.43 -5.01 -14.12
N THR A 382 -9.88 -5.11 -15.38
CA THR A 382 -9.67 -4.05 -16.38
C THR A 382 -11.01 -3.35 -16.61
N PHE A 383 -11.02 -2.00 -16.62
CA PHE A 383 -12.29 -1.26 -16.73
C PHE A 383 -12.11 0.13 -17.34
N SER A 384 -13.13 0.59 -18.04
CA SER A 384 -13.31 1.97 -18.50
C SER A 384 -14.46 2.67 -17.76
N SER A 385 -15.42 1.91 -17.22
CA SER A 385 -16.58 2.38 -16.47
C SER A 385 -16.48 1.96 -15.01
N LEU A 386 -16.58 2.93 -14.08
CA LEU A 386 -16.61 2.65 -12.64
C LEU A 386 -17.90 1.94 -12.19
N ASP A 387 -19.01 2.23 -12.83
CA ASP A 387 -20.28 1.58 -12.49
C ASP A 387 -20.21 0.08 -12.82
N GLU A 388 -19.74 -0.29 -14.02
CA GLU A 388 -19.52 -1.68 -14.41
C GLU A 388 -18.47 -2.37 -13.52
N ALA A 389 -17.37 -1.66 -13.20
CA ALA A 389 -16.34 -2.19 -12.31
C ALA A 389 -16.90 -2.53 -10.93
N CYS A 390 -17.73 -1.64 -10.34
CA CYS A 390 -18.41 -1.88 -9.08
C CYS A 390 -19.37 -3.08 -9.16
N GLU A 391 -20.11 -3.21 -10.26
CA GLU A 391 -21.01 -4.35 -10.48
C GLU A 391 -20.22 -5.67 -10.52
N ARG A 392 -19.12 -5.72 -11.28
CA ARG A 392 -18.25 -6.90 -11.37
C ARG A 392 -17.67 -7.28 -10.02
N VAL A 393 -17.13 -6.32 -9.26
CA VAL A 393 -16.63 -6.59 -7.90
C VAL A 393 -17.74 -7.08 -6.99
N SER A 394 -18.93 -6.47 -7.04
CA SER A 394 -20.09 -6.86 -6.22
C SER A 394 -20.65 -8.25 -6.53
N GLN A 395 -20.38 -8.78 -7.72
CA GLN A 395 -20.82 -10.14 -8.12
C GLN A 395 -19.97 -11.22 -7.45
N VAL A 396 -18.67 -10.96 -7.20
CA VAL A 396 -17.75 -11.94 -6.62
C VAL A 396 -17.55 -11.74 -5.12
N VAL A 397 -17.77 -10.53 -4.61
CA VAL A 397 -17.65 -10.22 -3.18
C VAL A 397 -19.03 -10.20 -2.54
N PRO A 398 -19.38 -11.22 -1.74
CA PRO A 398 -20.64 -11.26 -1.02
C PRO A 398 -20.77 -10.02 -0.12
N ARG A 399 -21.90 -9.33 -0.22
CA ARG A 399 -22.25 -8.31 0.79
C ARG A 399 -23.00 -9.02 1.90
N ASP A 400 -22.69 -8.67 3.14
CA ASP A 400 -23.56 -9.08 4.23
C ASP A 400 -24.94 -8.51 3.97
N ALA A 401 -25.95 -9.41 3.94
CA ALA A 401 -27.33 -9.00 3.83
C ALA A 401 -27.67 -8.17 5.08
N GLY A 402 -27.71 -6.87 4.91
CA GLY A 402 -28.04 -5.77 5.80
C GLY A 402 -28.12 -6.02 7.31
N VAL A 403 -27.36 -5.25 8.06
CA VAL A 403 -27.77 -4.75 9.39
C VAL A 403 -28.39 -3.38 9.21
#